data_141d4732911dec0c99bf07b626be80cf
#
_entry.id   141d4732911dec0c99bf07b626be80cf
#
_cell.length_a   1.000
_cell.length_b   1.000
_cell.length_c   1.000
_cell.angle_alpha   90.00
_cell.angle_beta   90.00
_cell.angle_gamma   90.00
#
_symmetry.space_group_name_H-M   'P 1'
#
loop_
_entity.id
_entity.type
_entity.pdbx_description
1 polymer ?
#
loop_
_entity_poly.entity_id
_entity_poly.type
_entity_poly.pdbx_seq_one_letter_code
_entity_poly.pdbx_strand_id
1 'polypeptide(L)'
;MYTIKSMATKIGLQNQELTSGNPWWRNPEWHKTDKDLNAATESGIDYKSGVLNDLATGNLYILRGPRRVGKTVAIKQTIKALLEAGVPQHCIIRVSADGWTAKDLKNLVLHTTLPPIPKDSTRYWFIDEASAISGQWDSELKALRDNDPQFAADTVVITGSNSAALTEAMGVLAGRRGPGVDIDRTMLPMGFASFVSILAQTPLPPRPSIAPGELRSPRALQAFVDLIPWLDELVKLWETYLQYGGFPSSVACAKAGQPISSSFIKTIFDVIQKDAFKNSRLDVATSTAFQERLWQGMASPVNLTSIGSDVGIVKETAVRHLQYLRDAFLLWDCPKRQSGNWLPNPLAQDKIYAIDPIIARLPNLRNAQRKDIDPTVLSEMQVGMALRRRLISDLPDASWDDFIFYFTSTTRKEIDFVSHHLNGAAIEGKYIQDGGWKGEAATVDASPWDGLMVTRNIL
;
A
#
# COMPACT_ATOMS: atom_id res chain seq x y z
N MET A 1 -7.33 -47.86 17.39
CA MET A 1 -6.01 -47.91 16.72
C MET A 1 -5.92 -46.99 15.47
N TYR A 2 -7.00 -46.73 14.76
CA TYR A 2 -7.04 -45.83 13.59
C TYR A 2 -6.83 -44.35 13.94
N THR A 3 -7.31 -43.90 15.08
CA THR A 3 -7.28 -42.45 15.49
C THR A 3 -5.87 -41.97 15.82
N ILE A 4 -5.04 -42.79 16.44
CA ILE A 4 -3.67 -42.44 16.85
C ILE A 4 -2.73 -42.36 15.63
N LYS A 5 -2.86 -43.28 14.68
CA LYS A 5 -2.06 -43.22 13.42
C LYS A 5 -2.43 -42.03 12.55
N SER A 6 -3.70 -41.65 12.46
CA SER A 6 -4.17 -40.47 11.74
C SER A 6 -3.68 -39.17 12.37
N MET A 7 -3.69 -39.04 13.70
CA MET A 7 -3.14 -37.90 14.41
C MET A 7 -1.62 -37.80 14.27
N ALA A 8 -0.89 -38.89 14.43
CA ALA A 8 0.57 -38.91 14.28
C ALA A 8 1.02 -38.55 12.84
N THR A 9 0.26 -38.94 11.84
CA THR A 9 0.53 -38.59 10.42
C THR A 9 0.26 -37.11 10.16
N LYS A 10 -0.81 -36.54 10.72
CA LYS A 10 -1.10 -35.10 10.62
C LYS A 10 -0.07 -34.23 11.35
N ILE A 11 0.33 -34.63 12.56
CA ILE A 11 1.38 -33.94 13.33
C ILE A 11 2.73 -33.99 12.58
N GLY A 12 3.07 -35.11 11.94
CA GLY A 12 4.27 -35.25 11.14
C GLY A 12 4.29 -34.36 9.89
N LEU A 13 3.17 -34.24 9.20
CA LEU A 13 3.01 -33.34 8.04
C LEU A 13 3.12 -31.87 8.45
N GLN A 14 2.47 -31.44 9.53
CA GLN A 14 2.55 -30.06 10.03
C GLN A 14 3.98 -29.69 10.43
N ASN A 15 4.73 -30.57 11.07
CA ASN A 15 6.14 -30.31 11.41
C ASN A 15 7.02 -30.24 10.15
N GLN A 16 6.73 -31.00 9.12
CA GLN A 16 7.45 -30.98 7.87
C GLN A 16 7.18 -29.69 7.08
N GLU A 17 5.92 -29.27 7.00
CA GLU A 17 5.51 -28.01 6.39
C GLU A 17 6.10 -26.82 7.15
N LEU A 18 6.07 -26.84 8.48
CA LEU A 18 6.65 -25.78 9.31
C LEU A 18 8.16 -25.70 9.08
N THR A 19 8.88 -26.83 9.06
CA THR A 19 10.33 -26.83 8.83
C THR A 19 10.69 -26.38 7.42
N SER A 20 9.93 -26.78 6.41
CA SER A 20 10.15 -26.35 5.03
C SER A 20 9.82 -24.85 4.83
N GLY A 21 8.84 -24.32 5.56
CA GLY A 21 8.47 -22.89 5.56
C GLY A 21 9.47 -22.00 6.30
N ASN A 22 10.36 -22.59 7.12
CA ASN A 22 11.34 -21.88 7.94
C ASN A 22 12.75 -22.41 7.69
N PRO A 23 13.30 -22.25 6.47
CA PRO A 23 14.58 -22.85 6.07
C PRO A 23 15.78 -22.34 6.89
N TRP A 24 15.73 -21.16 7.48
CA TRP A 24 16.77 -20.61 8.36
C TRP A 24 16.98 -21.42 9.63
N TRP A 25 16.04 -22.25 10.04
CA TRP A 25 16.24 -23.15 11.19
C TRP A 25 17.36 -24.19 10.97
N ARG A 26 17.72 -24.45 9.70
CA ARG A 26 18.72 -25.46 9.31
C ARG A 26 19.85 -24.89 8.48
N ASN A 27 19.59 -23.82 7.73
CA ASN A 27 20.54 -23.23 6.80
C ASN A 27 20.67 -21.72 7.03
N PRO A 28 21.77 -21.22 7.61
CA PRO A 28 22.01 -19.79 7.76
C PRO A 28 22.03 -19.03 6.42
N GLU A 29 22.41 -19.69 5.33
CA GLU A 29 22.51 -19.12 3.99
C GLU A 29 21.20 -19.28 3.18
N TRP A 30 20.08 -19.59 3.85
CA TRP A 30 18.78 -19.86 3.23
C TRP A 30 18.37 -18.79 2.21
N HIS A 31 18.71 -17.54 2.48
CA HIS A 31 18.35 -16.38 1.66
C HIS A 31 18.96 -16.44 0.25
N LYS A 32 20.08 -17.18 0.06
CA LYS A 32 20.72 -17.37 -1.24
C LYS A 32 19.95 -18.34 -2.15
N THR A 33 19.09 -19.17 -1.58
CA THR A 33 18.27 -20.16 -2.31
C THR A 33 16.77 -19.86 -2.25
N ASP A 34 16.36 -18.81 -1.54
CA ASP A 34 14.96 -18.43 -1.46
C ASP A 34 14.47 -17.84 -2.79
N LYS A 35 13.42 -18.43 -3.33
CA LYS A 35 12.87 -18.07 -4.66
C LYS A 35 12.43 -16.61 -4.77
N ASP A 36 11.83 -16.06 -3.69
CA ASP A 36 11.25 -14.72 -3.75
C ASP A 36 12.34 -13.65 -3.59
N LEU A 37 13.34 -13.91 -2.73
CA LEU A 37 14.51 -13.04 -2.58
C LEU A 37 15.39 -13.10 -3.84
N ASN A 38 15.58 -14.28 -4.43
CA ASN A 38 16.34 -14.43 -5.67
C ASN A 38 15.63 -13.73 -6.84
N ALA A 39 14.33 -13.91 -6.99
CA ALA A 39 13.56 -13.21 -8.02
C ALA A 39 13.63 -11.69 -7.86
N ALA A 40 13.62 -11.17 -6.62
CA ALA A 40 13.82 -9.75 -6.36
C ALA A 40 15.24 -9.30 -6.76
N THR A 41 16.27 -10.08 -6.43
CA THR A 41 17.68 -9.80 -6.80
C THR A 41 17.88 -9.87 -8.32
N GLU A 42 17.38 -10.92 -8.97
CA GLU A 42 17.49 -11.12 -10.43
C GLU A 42 16.75 -10.03 -11.22
N SER A 43 15.71 -9.44 -10.65
CA SER A 43 15.03 -8.27 -11.25
C SER A 43 15.93 -7.03 -11.31
N GLY A 44 17.09 -7.06 -10.68
CA GLY A 44 18.01 -5.92 -10.55
C GLY A 44 17.51 -4.82 -9.63
N ILE A 45 16.42 -5.05 -8.87
CA ILE A 45 15.87 -4.07 -7.94
C ILE A 45 16.33 -4.41 -6.52
N ASP A 46 17.28 -3.65 -6.00
CA ASP A 46 17.59 -3.68 -4.56
C ASP A 46 16.66 -2.70 -3.84
N TYR A 47 15.43 -3.15 -3.61
CA TYR A 47 14.43 -2.36 -2.90
C TYR A 47 14.10 -2.98 -1.55
N LYS A 48 14.31 -2.18 -0.51
CA LYS A 48 13.89 -2.48 0.86
C LYS A 48 12.83 -1.48 1.25
N SER A 49 11.61 -1.96 1.43
CA SER A 49 10.47 -1.08 1.76
C SER A 49 10.60 -0.41 3.13
N GLY A 50 11.35 -1.03 4.05
CA GLY A 50 11.46 -0.59 5.44
C GLY A 50 10.16 -0.71 6.25
N VAL A 51 9.08 -1.18 5.65
CA VAL A 51 7.74 -1.20 6.26
C VAL A 51 7.64 -2.06 7.51
N LEU A 52 8.54 -3.01 7.69
CA LEU A 52 8.66 -3.86 8.88
C LEU A 52 9.99 -3.65 9.64
N ASN A 53 10.63 -2.49 9.46
CA ASN A 53 11.71 -2.09 10.33
C ASN A 53 11.16 -1.78 11.73
N ASP A 54 12.00 -1.83 12.74
CA ASP A 54 11.72 -1.40 14.11
C ASP A 54 10.51 -2.12 14.76
N LEU A 55 10.43 -3.45 14.56
CA LEU A 55 9.45 -4.28 15.24
C LEU A 55 9.78 -4.37 16.73
N ALA A 56 9.03 -3.65 17.55
CA ALA A 56 9.13 -3.76 19.00
C ALA A 56 8.51 -5.08 19.50
N THR A 57 9.15 -5.70 20.48
CA THR A 57 8.71 -6.98 21.08
C THR A 57 7.33 -6.87 21.72
N GLY A 58 6.58 -7.96 21.70
CA GLY A 58 5.26 -8.05 22.33
C GLY A 58 4.11 -7.40 21.57
N ASN A 59 4.36 -6.84 20.39
CA ASN A 59 3.33 -6.18 19.60
C ASN A 59 2.77 -7.07 18.47
N LEU A 60 1.52 -6.80 18.11
CA LEU A 60 0.86 -7.41 16.97
C LEU A 60 0.68 -6.37 15.88
N TYR A 61 1.42 -6.53 14.79
CA TYR A 61 1.42 -5.68 13.62
C TYR A 61 0.49 -6.25 12.55
N ILE A 62 -0.24 -5.37 11.86
CA ILE A 62 -1.03 -5.73 10.69
C ILE A 62 -0.45 -5.02 9.47
N LEU A 63 0.11 -5.79 8.54
CA LEU A 63 0.66 -5.28 7.29
C LEU A 63 -0.36 -5.42 6.17
N ARG A 64 -0.89 -4.29 5.72
CA ARG A 64 -1.84 -4.17 4.62
C ARG A 64 -1.17 -3.67 3.34
N GLY A 65 -1.88 -3.73 2.26
CA GLY A 65 -1.44 -3.18 0.96
C GLY A 65 -1.89 -4.04 -0.21
N PRO A 66 -1.82 -3.50 -1.44
CA PRO A 66 -2.31 -4.20 -2.63
C PRO A 66 -1.56 -5.51 -2.87
N ARG A 67 -2.16 -6.39 -3.66
CA ARG A 67 -1.47 -7.59 -4.15
C ARG A 67 -0.29 -7.18 -5.04
N ARG A 68 0.76 -8.03 -5.09
CA ARG A 68 1.96 -7.82 -5.92
C ARG A 68 2.85 -6.63 -5.53
N VAL A 69 2.61 -6.01 -4.39
CA VAL A 69 3.46 -4.90 -3.90
C VAL A 69 4.76 -5.39 -3.22
N GLY A 70 4.85 -6.69 -2.89
CA GLY A 70 6.06 -7.29 -2.31
C GLY A 70 5.99 -7.58 -0.81
N LYS A 71 4.81 -7.70 -0.18
CA LYS A 71 4.66 -7.98 1.27
C LYS A 71 5.45 -9.20 1.73
N THR A 72 5.36 -10.32 1.01
CA THR A 72 6.10 -11.55 1.31
C THR A 72 7.62 -11.36 1.22
N VAL A 73 8.09 -10.57 0.25
CA VAL A 73 9.52 -10.21 0.14
C VAL A 73 9.96 -9.36 1.33
N ALA A 74 9.14 -8.36 1.73
CA ALA A 74 9.41 -7.53 2.90
C ALA A 74 9.49 -8.37 4.19
N ILE A 75 8.60 -9.33 4.40
CA ILE A 75 8.70 -10.30 5.51
C ILE A 75 10.04 -11.03 5.49
N LYS A 76 10.44 -11.57 4.35
CA LYS A 76 11.68 -12.34 4.22
C LYS A 76 12.93 -11.47 4.41
N GLN A 77 12.91 -10.22 3.93
CA GLN A 77 13.97 -9.24 4.20
C GLN A 77 14.06 -8.92 5.70
N THR A 78 12.91 -8.79 6.38
CA THR A 78 12.87 -8.57 7.84
C THR A 78 13.38 -9.78 8.61
N ILE A 79 13.01 -11.01 8.22
CA ILE A 79 13.55 -12.24 8.81
C ILE A 79 15.07 -12.27 8.69
N LYS A 80 15.59 -11.94 7.49
CA LYS A 80 17.05 -11.86 7.27
C LYS A 80 17.68 -10.82 8.19
N ALA A 81 17.11 -9.64 8.30
CA ALA A 81 17.62 -8.57 9.16
C ALA A 81 17.59 -8.95 10.65
N LEU A 82 16.54 -9.63 11.12
CA LEU A 82 16.46 -10.13 12.50
C LEU A 82 17.55 -11.16 12.80
N LEU A 83 17.82 -12.09 11.88
CA LEU A 83 18.90 -13.07 12.01
C LEU A 83 20.28 -12.40 12.03
N GLU A 84 20.51 -11.42 11.15
CA GLU A 84 21.73 -10.62 11.11
C GLU A 84 21.94 -9.78 12.39
N ALA A 85 20.84 -9.34 13.01
CA ALA A 85 20.84 -8.66 14.31
C ALA A 85 21.05 -9.61 15.50
N GLY A 86 21.20 -10.92 15.27
CA GLY A 86 21.49 -11.93 16.30
C GLY A 86 20.26 -12.55 16.96
N VAL A 87 19.05 -12.34 16.42
CA VAL A 87 17.86 -13.05 16.91
C VAL A 87 18.03 -14.55 16.64
N PRO A 88 17.91 -15.44 17.68
CA PRO A 88 18.09 -16.85 17.48
C PRO A 88 17.12 -17.41 16.42
N GLN A 89 17.61 -18.23 15.51
CA GLN A 89 16.85 -18.72 14.36
C GLN A 89 15.50 -19.38 14.75
N HIS A 90 15.44 -20.10 15.87
CA HIS A 90 14.23 -20.77 16.33
C HIS A 90 13.23 -19.81 17.02
N CYS A 91 13.61 -18.56 17.28
CA CYS A 91 12.71 -17.52 17.71
C CYS A 91 11.89 -16.94 16.54
N ILE A 92 12.21 -17.25 15.29
CA ILE A 92 11.54 -16.70 14.13
C ILE A 92 10.73 -17.80 13.43
N ILE A 93 9.42 -17.57 13.33
CA ILE A 93 8.47 -18.52 12.74
C ILE A 93 7.68 -17.79 11.64
N ARG A 94 7.70 -18.32 10.43
CA ARG A 94 6.85 -17.88 9.34
C ARG A 94 5.93 -19.02 8.90
N VAL A 95 4.68 -18.69 8.67
CA VAL A 95 3.71 -19.59 8.06
C VAL A 95 2.98 -18.87 6.94
N SER A 96 2.61 -19.62 5.89
CA SER A 96 1.66 -19.16 4.89
C SER A 96 0.30 -19.76 5.23
N ALA A 97 -0.65 -18.93 5.56
CA ALA A 97 -1.95 -19.34 6.07
C ALA A 97 -3.01 -19.53 4.95
N ASP A 98 -2.57 -19.57 3.70
CA ASP A 98 -3.46 -19.82 2.55
C ASP A 98 -4.10 -21.22 2.66
N GLY A 99 -5.44 -21.25 2.59
CA GLY A 99 -6.22 -22.49 2.73
C GLY A 99 -6.40 -23.00 4.17
N TRP A 100 -5.96 -22.28 5.17
CA TRP A 100 -6.14 -22.64 6.59
C TRP A 100 -7.56 -22.33 7.08
N THR A 101 -7.90 -22.97 8.21
CA THR A 101 -9.05 -22.63 9.05
C THR A 101 -8.59 -21.92 10.33
N ALA A 102 -9.49 -21.22 11.00
CA ALA A 102 -9.22 -20.62 12.30
C ALA A 102 -8.71 -21.67 13.33
N LYS A 103 -9.17 -22.93 13.22
CA LYS A 103 -8.69 -24.04 14.06
C LYS A 103 -7.23 -24.40 13.77
N ASP A 104 -6.77 -24.30 12.52
CA ASP A 104 -5.38 -24.59 12.18
C ASP A 104 -4.44 -23.57 12.81
N LEU A 105 -4.84 -22.28 12.82
CA LEU A 105 -4.12 -21.21 13.50
C LEU A 105 -4.00 -21.50 15.03
N LYS A 106 -5.11 -21.88 15.65
CA LYS A 106 -5.12 -22.26 17.07
C LYS A 106 -4.21 -23.45 17.36
N ASN A 107 -4.29 -24.48 16.53
CA ASN A 107 -3.48 -25.69 16.65
C ASN A 107 -1.98 -25.39 16.47
N LEU A 108 -1.62 -24.48 15.59
CA LEU A 108 -0.24 -24.07 15.40
C LEU A 108 0.37 -23.53 16.71
N VAL A 109 -0.35 -22.63 17.38
CA VAL A 109 0.16 -21.97 18.60
C VAL A 109 0.14 -22.91 19.81
N LEU A 110 -0.98 -23.63 20.04
CA LEU A 110 -1.21 -24.40 21.27
C LEU A 110 -0.72 -25.84 21.21
N HIS A 111 -0.69 -26.46 20.06
CA HIS A 111 -0.52 -27.92 19.93
C HIS A 111 0.65 -28.35 19.06
N THR A 112 1.36 -27.39 18.43
CA THR A 112 2.55 -27.72 17.61
C THR A 112 3.79 -27.70 18.49
N THR A 113 4.60 -28.77 18.42
CA THR A 113 5.90 -28.81 19.08
C THR A 113 6.88 -27.91 18.34
N LEU A 114 7.11 -26.74 18.89
CA LEU A 114 8.06 -25.77 18.36
C LEU A 114 9.48 -26.02 18.88
N PRO A 115 10.53 -25.68 18.14
CA PRO A 115 11.88 -25.72 18.66
C PRO A 115 12.02 -24.90 19.94
N PRO A 116 12.84 -25.34 20.91
CA PRO A 116 13.08 -24.59 22.13
C PRO A 116 13.79 -23.27 21.81
N ILE A 117 13.49 -22.25 22.61
CA ILE A 117 14.12 -20.93 22.54
C ILE A 117 14.89 -20.64 23.81
N PRO A 118 15.89 -19.74 23.78
CA PRO A 118 16.60 -19.32 24.99
C PRO A 118 15.66 -18.81 26.06
N LYS A 119 16.06 -18.98 27.33
CA LYS A 119 15.30 -18.44 28.45
C LYS A 119 15.15 -16.92 28.30
N ASP A 120 13.99 -16.41 28.64
CA ASP A 120 13.63 -14.99 28.57
C ASP A 120 13.61 -14.41 27.15
N SER A 121 13.61 -15.27 26.10
CA SER A 121 13.39 -14.88 24.73
C SER A 121 11.92 -14.95 24.34
N THR A 122 11.51 -14.11 23.40
CA THR A 122 10.20 -14.12 22.74
C THR A 122 10.33 -14.53 21.29
N ARG A 123 9.22 -14.93 20.68
CA ARG A 123 9.19 -15.30 19.26
C ARG A 123 8.71 -14.15 18.41
N TYR A 124 9.12 -14.19 17.13
CA TYR A 124 8.60 -13.40 16.02
C TYR A 124 7.78 -14.32 15.11
N TRP A 125 6.48 -14.04 15.04
CA TRP A 125 5.57 -14.78 14.18
C TRP A 125 5.23 -13.96 12.95
N PHE A 126 5.44 -14.52 11.78
CA PHE A 126 5.01 -13.95 10.51
C PHE A 126 3.92 -14.82 9.91
N ILE A 127 2.68 -14.39 10.02
CA ILE A 127 1.49 -15.09 9.51
C ILE A 127 1.09 -14.43 8.19
N ASP A 128 1.61 -15.00 7.10
CA ASP A 128 1.40 -14.48 5.74
C ASP A 128 0.07 -14.99 5.18
N GLU A 129 -0.67 -14.14 4.49
CA GLU A 129 -2.02 -14.39 3.92
C GLU A 129 -3.07 -14.78 4.97
N ALA A 130 -3.02 -14.22 6.19
CA ALA A 130 -3.99 -14.49 7.26
C ALA A 130 -5.44 -14.17 6.84
N SER A 131 -5.65 -13.20 5.95
CA SER A 131 -6.97 -12.88 5.39
C SER A 131 -7.58 -13.99 4.52
N ALA A 132 -6.82 -15.03 4.17
CA ALA A 132 -7.29 -16.20 3.46
C ALA A 132 -7.77 -17.32 4.39
N ILE A 133 -7.54 -17.20 5.70
CA ILE A 133 -8.00 -18.17 6.70
C ILE A 133 -9.52 -18.17 6.75
N SER A 134 -10.13 -19.34 6.65
CA SER A 134 -11.57 -19.49 6.77
C SER A 134 -12.05 -19.51 8.23
N GLY A 135 -13.22 -18.93 8.48
CA GLY A 135 -13.80 -18.80 9.83
C GLY A 135 -13.33 -17.53 10.56
N GLN A 136 -13.62 -17.45 11.85
CA GLN A 136 -13.33 -16.29 12.71
C GLN A 136 -11.88 -16.36 13.27
N TRP A 137 -10.91 -16.28 12.36
CA TRP A 137 -9.48 -16.36 12.71
C TRP A 137 -9.00 -15.21 13.61
N ASP A 138 -9.56 -14.04 13.45
CA ASP A 138 -9.32 -12.84 14.24
C ASP A 138 -9.75 -13.04 15.71
N SER A 139 -10.92 -13.65 15.92
CA SER A 139 -11.43 -14.02 17.23
C SER A 139 -10.57 -15.11 17.90
N GLU A 140 -10.09 -16.11 17.13
CA GLU A 140 -9.16 -17.11 17.65
C GLU A 140 -7.79 -16.48 17.99
N LEU A 141 -7.29 -15.57 17.17
CA LEU A 141 -6.05 -14.85 17.45
C LEU A 141 -6.16 -13.99 18.71
N LYS A 142 -7.31 -13.31 18.90
CA LYS A 142 -7.63 -12.59 20.13
C LYS A 142 -7.62 -13.53 21.33
N ALA A 143 -8.30 -14.67 21.25
CA ALA A 143 -8.34 -15.66 22.32
C ALA A 143 -6.93 -16.19 22.68
N LEU A 144 -6.07 -16.39 21.69
CA LEU A 144 -4.67 -16.77 21.89
C LEU A 144 -3.89 -15.68 22.65
N ARG A 145 -4.05 -14.42 22.25
CA ARG A 145 -3.41 -13.28 22.94
C ARG A 145 -3.91 -13.09 24.37
N ASP A 146 -5.19 -13.43 24.65
CA ASP A 146 -5.80 -13.27 25.98
C ASP A 146 -5.43 -14.45 26.92
N ASN A 147 -5.22 -15.67 26.40
CA ASN A 147 -5.15 -16.90 27.22
C ASN A 147 -3.78 -17.59 27.22
N ASP A 148 -2.88 -17.27 26.28
CA ASP A 148 -1.53 -17.83 26.24
C ASP A 148 -0.50 -16.75 26.58
N PRO A 149 0.10 -16.76 27.77
CA PRO A 149 1.06 -15.72 28.19
C PRO A 149 2.31 -15.64 27.32
N GLN A 150 2.76 -16.78 26.77
CA GLN A 150 3.93 -16.81 25.87
C GLN A 150 3.59 -16.12 24.56
N PHE A 151 2.48 -16.50 23.93
CA PHE A 151 2.03 -15.90 22.68
C PHE A 151 1.63 -14.43 22.88
N ALA A 152 1.13 -14.05 24.05
CA ALA A 152 0.86 -12.66 24.41
C ALA A 152 2.15 -11.80 24.45
N ALA A 153 3.28 -12.38 24.87
CA ALA A 153 4.58 -11.71 24.90
C ALA A 153 5.30 -11.71 23.54
N ASP A 154 4.92 -12.60 22.63
CA ASP A 154 5.53 -12.73 21.31
C ASP A 154 5.18 -11.56 20.39
N THR A 155 6.09 -11.26 19.45
CA THR A 155 5.84 -10.29 18.37
C THR A 155 5.16 -11.00 17.21
N VAL A 156 4.02 -10.48 16.75
CA VAL A 156 3.23 -11.09 15.69
C VAL A 156 3.07 -10.10 14.53
N VAL A 157 3.37 -10.52 13.33
CA VAL A 157 3.12 -9.76 12.09
C VAL A 157 2.12 -10.55 11.25
N ILE A 158 0.98 -9.95 10.98
CA ILE A 158 -0.06 -10.53 10.14
C ILE A 158 -0.08 -9.81 8.81
N THR A 159 -0.17 -10.55 7.72
CA THR A 159 -0.42 -9.95 6.40
C THR A 159 -1.61 -10.59 5.71
N GLY A 160 -2.10 -9.92 4.70
CA GLY A 160 -3.12 -10.46 3.83
C GLY A 160 -3.34 -9.57 2.61
N SER A 161 -4.02 -10.15 1.65
CA SER A 161 -4.39 -9.48 0.40
C SER A 161 -5.82 -8.93 0.42
N ASN A 162 -6.65 -9.36 1.39
CA ASN A 162 -7.99 -8.82 1.61
C ASN A 162 -7.93 -7.79 2.75
N SER A 163 -7.93 -6.51 2.37
CA SER A 163 -7.83 -5.42 3.33
C SER A 163 -9.07 -5.26 4.20
N ALA A 164 -10.26 -5.54 3.67
CA ALA A 164 -11.50 -5.47 4.46
C ALA A 164 -11.45 -6.42 5.65
N ALA A 165 -11.05 -7.69 5.43
CA ALA A 165 -10.89 -8.67 6.50
C ALA A 165 -9.82 -8.26 7.52
N LEU A 166 -8.73 -7.63 7.07
CA LEU A 166 -7.70 -7.13 7.98
C LEU A 166 -8.18 -5.91 8.78
N THR A 167 -8.97 -5.02 8.18
CA THR A 167 -9.56 -3.87 8.86
C THR A 167 -10.57 -4.32 9.93
N GLU A 168 -11.39 -5.33 9.63
CA GLU A 168 -12.29 -5.93 10.61
C GLU A 168 -11.50 -6.54 11.78
N ALA A 169 -10.42 -7.28 11.48
CA ALA A 169 -9.55 -7.85 12.49
C ALA A 169 -8.89 -6.78 13.39
N MET A 170 -8.57 -5.60 12.87
CA MET A 170 -8.06 -4.48 13.69
C MET A 170 -9.04 -4.12 14.81
N GLY A 171 -10.34 -4.07 14.51
CA GLY A 171 -11.39 -3.82 15.50
C GLY A 171 -11.48 -4.93 16.54
N VAL A 172 -11.48 -6.19 16.11
CA VAL A 172 -11.56 -7.37 17.00
C VAL A 172 -10.33 -7.47 17.93
N LEU A 173 -9.15 -7.13 17.40
CA LEU A 173 -7.86 -7.21 18.13
C LEU A 173 -7.55 -5.94 18.93
N ALA A 174 -8.43 -4.94 18.94
CA ALA A 174 -8.23 -3.71 19.72
C ALA A 174 -7.94 -4.00 21.19
N GLY A 175 -6.90 -3.36 21.74
CA GLY A 175 -6.43 -3.58 23.12
C GLY A 175 -5.61 -4.86 23.34
N ARG A 176 -5.37 -5.70 22.31
CA ARG A 176 -4.55 -6.93 22.37
C ARG A 176 -3.32 -6.87 21.47
N ARG A 177 -3.02 -5.69 20.96
CA ARG A 177 -1.95 -5.50 19.97
C ARG A 177 -0.63 -5.02 20.57
N GLY A 178 -0.58 -4.87 21.89
CA GLY A 178 0.58 -4.37 22.63
C GLY A 178 0.61 -2.84 22.72
N PRO A 179 1.61 -2.27 23.42
CA PRO A 179 1.72 -0.82 23.68
C PRO A 179 2.41 -0.05 22.53
N GLY A 180 2.82 -0.72 21.45
CA GLY A 180 3.55 -0.10 20.35
C GLY A 180 2.71 0.91 19.58
N VAL A 181 3.37 1.94 19.09
CA VAL A 181 2.84 2.87 18.09
C VAL A 181 3.10 2.31 16.70
N ASP A 182 2.38 2.80 15.70
CA ASP A 182 2.57 2.39 14.29
C ASP A 182 2.48 0.86 14.07
N ILE A 183 1.47 0.27 14.73
CA ILE A 183 1.18 -1.17 14.62
C ILE A 183 0.35 -1.52 13.38
N ASP A 184 -0.22 -0.52 12.70
CA ASP A 184 -0.91 -0.62 11.43
C ASP A 184 0.01 -0.18 10.30
N ARG A 185 0.61 -1.15 9.62
CA ARG A 185 1.57 -0.92 8.55
C ARG A 185 0.89 -1.00 7.18
N THR A 186 1.19 -0.06 6.32
CA THR A 186 0.69 -0.07 4.93
C THR A 186 1.83 -0.06 3.94
N MET A 187 1.93 -1.13 3.14
CA MET A 187 2.89 -1.22 2.06
C MET A 187 2.24 -0.83 0.73
N LEU A 188 2.63 0.31 0.20
CA LEU A 188 2.20 0.82 -1.10
C LEU A 188 3.22 0.50 -2.19
N PRO A 189 2.85 0.54 -3.49
CA PRO A 189 3.82 0.53 -4.58
C PRO A 189 4.87 1.61 -4.36
N MET A 190 6.07 1.47 -4.89
CA MET A 190 7.15 2.44 -4.72
C MET A 190 6.71 3.85 -5.12
N GLY A 191 7.01 4.84 -4.30
CA GLY A 191 6.84 6.24 -4.68
C GLY A 191 7.94 6.71 -5.61
N PHE A 192 7.77 7.89 -6.21
CA PHE A 192 8.73 8.45 -7.16
C PHE A 192 10.15 8.52 -6.59
N ALA A 193 10.30 8.90 -5.33
CA ALA A 193 11.61 8.95 -4.69
C ALA A 193 12.36 7.60 -4.67
N SER A 194 11.64 6.50 -4.41
CA SER A 194 12.22 5.15 -4.47
C SER A 194 12.49 4.71 -5.91
N PHE A 195 11.60 5.06 -6.83
CA PHE A 195 11.78 4.83 -8.26
C PHE A 195 13.06 5.50 -8.77
N VAL A 196 13.27 6.77 -8.45
CA VAL A 196 14.49 7.52 -8.78
C VAL A 196 15.73 6.85 -8.19
N SER A 197 15.69 6.42 -6.93
CA SER A 197 16.87 5.77 -6.32
C SER A 197 17.30 4.47 -7.00
N ILE A 198 16.38 3.84 -7.76
CA ILE A 198 16.64 2.59 -8.48
C ILE A 198 17.09 2.85 -9.92
N LEU A 199 16.55 3.88 -10.59
CA LEU A 199 16.73 4.12 -12.02
C LEU A 199 17.67 5.27 -12.35
N ALA A 200 17.93 6.21 -11.44
CA ALA A 200 18.84 7.33 -11.69
C ALA A 200 20.24 6.83 -12.07
N GLN A 201 20.78 7.40 -13.13
CA GLN A 201 22.13 7.07 -13.61
C GLN A 201 23.19 7.86 -12.84
N THR A 202 22.83 9.06 -12.40
CA THR A 202 23.69 9.94 -11.63
C THR A 202 23.28 9.92 -10.15
N PRO A 203 24.21 9.83 -9.20
CA PRO A 203 23.89 9.97 -7.79
C PRO A 203 23.24 11.32 -7.51
N LEU A 204 22.04 11.31 -6.93
CA LEU A 204 21.38 12.53 -6.48
C LEU A 204 21.96 13.00 -5.13
N PRO A 205 21.87 14.30 -4.83
CA PRO A 205 22.28 14.81 -3.53
C PRO A 205 21.43 14.17 -2.41
N PRO A 206 21.98 14.09 -1.18
CA PRO A 206 21.22 13.63 -0.03
C PRO A 206 19.94 14.45 0.14
N ARG A 207 18.80 13.77 0.25
CA ARG A 207 17.51 14.42 0.43
C ARG A 207 17.29 14.75 1.90
N PRO A 208 17.07 16.02 2.27
CA PRO A 208 16.70 16.36 3.64
C PRO A 208 15.31 15.81 3.95
N SER A 209 15.08 15.37 5.17
CA SER A 209 13.72 15.09 5.64
C SER A 209 13.02 16.43 5.89
N ILE A 210 12.00 16.72 5.09
CA ILE A 210 11.17 17.92 5.20
C ILE A 210 9.78 17.48 5.62
N ALA A 211 9.27 18.00 6.74
CA ALA A 211 7.92 17.70 7.18
C ALA A 211 6.89 18.35 6.23
N PRO A 212 5.70 17.75 6.07
CA PRO A 212 4.64 18.32 5.21
C PRO A 212 4.31 19.79 5.55
N GLY A 213 4.29 20.16 6.81
CA GLY A 213 4.08 21.55 7.25
C GLY A 213 5.24 22.50 6.97
N GLU A 214 6.41 21.99 6.54
CA GLU A 214 7.61 22.78 6.25
C GLU A 214 7.88 22.94 4.74
N LEU A 215 7.00 22.49 3.87
CA LEU A 215 7.20 22.54 2.41
C LEU A 215 7.45 23.95 1.86
N ARG A 216 7.07 25.02 2.60
CA ARG A 216 7.29 26.42 2.27
C ARG A 216 8.44 27.06 3.03
N SER A 217 9.17 26.28 3.80
CA SER A 217 10.33 26.80 4.57
C SER A 217 11.51 27.14 3.65
N PRO A 218 12.41 28.05 4.08
CA PRO A 218 13.67 28.29 3.36
C PRO A 218 14.50 27.02 3.17
N ARG A 219 14.42 26.08 4.11
CA ARG A 219 15.09 24.77 4.02
C ARG A 219 14.51 23.92 2.89
N ALA A 220 13.19 23.90 2.72
CA ALA A 220 12.54 23.20 1.61
C ALA A 220 12.90 23.85 0.27
N LEU A 221 12.85 25.17 0.19
CA LEU A 221 13.25 25.92 -1.01
C LEU A 221 14.70 25.59 -1.40
N GLN A 222 15.63 25.62 -0.45
CA GLN A 222 17.02 25.27 -0.72
C GLN A 222 17.16 23.84 -1.22
N ALA A 223 16.42 22.87 -0.64
CA ALA A 223 16.44 21.50 -1.10
C ALA A 223 15.93 21.33 -2.55
N PHE A 224 14.98 22.14 -2.98
CA PHE A 224 14.53 22.17 -4.37
C PHE A 224 15.58 22.80 -5.28
N VAL A 225 16.19 23.90 -4.86
CA VAL A 225 17.27 24.58 -5.61
C VAL A 225 18.45 23.62 -5.81
N ASP A 226 18.81 22.84 -4.80
CA ASP A 226 19.89 21.86 -4.85
C ASP A 226 19.61 20.75 -5.88
N LEU A 227 18.37 20.51 -6.27
CA LEU A 227 17.99 19.51 -7.30
C LEU A 227 18.02 20.05 -8.73
N ILE A 228 18.16 21.36 -8.94
CA ILE A 228 18.17 21.99 -10.29
C ILE A 228 19.15 21.31 -11.25
N PRO A 229 20.41 20.95 -10.86
CA PRO A 229 21.34 20.29 -11.77
C PRO A 229 20.87 18.93 -12.30
N TRP A 230 19.92 18.28 -11.63
CA TRP A 230 19.36 16.98 -12.01
C TRP A 230 17.96 17.10 -12.63
N LEU A 231 17.45 18.31 -12.87
CA LEU A 231 16.06 18.54 -13.28
C LEU A 231 15.70 17.78 -14.56
N ASP A 232 16.55 17.81 -15.58
CA ASP A 232 16.30 17.10 -16.85
C ASP A 232 16.21 15.58 -16.68
N GLU A 233 17.03 15.01 -15.80
CA GLU A 233 16.98 13.59 -15.48
C GLU A 233 15.72 13.27 -14.67
N LEU A 234 15.38 14.09 -13.69
CA LEU A 234 14.18 13.92 -12.86
C LEU A 234 12.89 14.03 -13.69
N VAL A 235 12.82 14.94 -14.65
CA VAL A 235 11.68 15.07 -15.59
C VAL A 235 11.50 13.79 -16.40
N LYS A 236 12.58 13.24 -16.99
CA LYS A 236 12.55 11.99 -17.75
C LYS A 236 12.14 10.80 -16.85
N LEU A 237 12.66 10.76 -15.63
CA LEU A 237 12.31 9.72 -14.65
C LEU A 237 10.85 9.85 -14.19
N TRP A 238 10.32 11.08 -14.07
CA TRP A 238 8.91 11.31 -13.79
C TRP A 238 8.01 10.78 -14.89
N GLU A 239 8.32 11.11 -16.16
CA GLU A 239 7.59 10.58 -17.31
C GLU A 239 7.63 9.05 -17.36
N THR A 240 8.80 8.46 -17.07
CA THR A 240 8.94 7.01 -16.97
C THR A 240 8.11 6.45 -15.82
N TYR A 241 8.11 7.11 -14.66
CA TYR A 241 7.32 6.72 -13.51
C TYR A 241 5.81 6.76 -13.81
N LEU A 242 5.32 7.79 -14.51
CA LEU A 242 3.93 7.86 -14.95
C LEU A 242 3.56 6.73 -15.92
N GLN A 243 4.54 6.20 -16.66
CA GLN A 243 4.34 5.07 -17.57
C GLN A 243 4.36 3.72 -16.87
N TYR A 244 5.30 3.50 -15.93
CA TYR A 244 5.57 2.20 -15.33
C TYR A 244 5.02 2.05 -13.92
N GLY A 245 4.74 3.14 -13.19
CA GLY A 245 4.32 3.11 -11.80
C GLY A 245 5.38 2.54 -10.85
N GLY A 246 4.96 2.19 -9.65
CA GLY A 246 5.83 1.76 -8.56
C GLY A 246 5.71 0.29 -8.15
N PHE A 247 4.98 -0.56 -8.88
CA PHE A 247 4.98 -1.98 -8.59
C PHE A 247 6.34 -2.61 -8.92
N PRO A 248 6.92 -3.45 -8.04
CA PRO A 248 8.27 -3.99 -8.26
C PRO A 248 8.48 -4.61 -9.64
N SER A 249 7.52 -5.41 -10.14
CA SER A 249 7.62 -6.04 -11.45
C SER A 249 7.66 -5.05 -12.62
N SER A 250 6.94 -3.92 -12.52
CA SER A 250 6.95 -2.92 -13.58
C SER A 250 8.18 -2.00 -13.48
N VAL A 251 8.66 -1.71 -12.27
CA VAL A 251 9.91 -1.00 -12.06
C VAL A 251 11.10 -1.80 -12.62
N ALA A 252 11.07 -3.14 -12.49
CA ALA A 252 12.05 -4.02 -13.14
C ALA A 252 12.03 -3.89 -14.67
N CYS A 253 10.84 -3.85 -15.28
CA CYS A 253 10.69 -3.61 -16.71
C CYS A 253 11.26 -2.24 -17.11
N ALA A 254 10.95 -1.18 -16.35
CA ALA A 254 11.49 0.15 -16.60
C ALA A 254 13.01 0.17 -16.56
N LYS A 255 13.61 -0.45 -15.53
CA LYS A 255 15.06 -0.55 -15.37
C LYS A 255 15.74 -1.31 -16.51
N ALA A 256 15.07 -2.36 -17.01
CA ALA A 256 15.56 -3.16 -18.13
C ALA A 256 15.28 -2.51 -19.52
N GLY A 257 14.60 -1.36 -19.57
CA GLY A 257 14.16 -0.74 -20.85
C GLY A 257 13.16 -1.62 -21.64
N GLN A 258 12.41 -2.47 -20.93
CA GLN A 258 11.45 -3.40 -21.53
C GLN A 258 10.00 -2.94 -21.31
N PRO A 259 9.06 -3.25 -22.19
CA PRO A 259 7.67 -2.95 -21.97
C PRO A 259 7.13 -3.73 -20.75
N ILE A 260 6.09 -3.18 -20.12
CA ILE A 260 5.43 -3.86 -18.98
C ILE A 260 4.93 -5.23 -19.45
N SER A 261 5.27 -6.27 -18.69
CA SER A 261 4.91 -7.65 -19.01
C SER A 261 3.40 -7.85 -19.10
N SER A 262 2.92 -8.43 -20.20
CA SER A 262 1.50 -8.79 -20.38
C SER A 262 0.99 -9.73 -19.29
N SER A 263 1.84 -10.63 -18.78
CA SER A 263 1.49 -11.51 -17.67
C SER A 263 1.27 -10.74 -16.36
N PHE A 264 2.05 -9.68 -16.11
CA PHE A 264 1.85 -8.81 -14.95
C PHE A 264 0.55 -8.01 -15.09
N ILE A 265 0.30 -7.38 -16.25
CA ILE A 265 -0.94 -6.64 -16.54
C ILE A 265 -2.16 -7.55 -16.33
N LYS A 266 -2.11 -8.77 -16.89
CA LYS A 266 -3.18 -9.76 -16.69
C LYS A 266 -3.36 -10.10 -15.22
N THR A 267 -2.26 -10.31 -14.48
CA THR A 267 -2.34 -10.64 -13.05
C THR A 267 -2.99 -9.52 -12.25
N ILE A 268 -2.61 -8.27 -12.47
CA ILE A 268 -3.24 -7.13 -11.78
C ILE A 268 -4.72 -7.06 -12.11
N PHE A 269 -5.09 -7.22 -13.36
CA PHE A 269 -6.50 -7.24 -13.77
C PHE A 269 -7.28 -8.38 -13.12
N ASP A 270 -6.74 -9.60 -13.14
CA ASP A 270 -7.39 -10.76 -12.53
C ASP A 270 -7.58 -10.58 -11.01
N VAL A 271 -6.63 -9.93 -10.34
CA VAL A 271 -6.74 -9.56 -8.93
C VAL A 271 -7.91 -8.60 -8.72
N ILE A 272 -7.97 -7.51 -9.49
CA ILE A 272 -9.07 -6.54 -9.41
C ILE A 272 -10.42 -7.25 -9.62
N GLN A 273 -10.52 -8.07 -10.65
CA GLN A 273 -11.74 -8.78 -10.97
C GLN A 273 -12.13 -9.77 -9.86
N LYS A 274 -11.20 -10.57 -9.36
CA LYS A 274 -11.46 -11.55 -8.31
C LYS A 274 -11.86 -10.90 -6.99
N ASP A 275 -11.19 -9.81 -6.60
CA ASP A 275 -11.46 -9.13 -5.35
C ASP A 275 -12.79 -8.36 -5.42
N ALA A 276 -13.09 -7.71 -6.55
CA ALA A 276 -14.37 -7.06 -6.78
C ALA A 276 -15.54 -8.05 -6.94
N PHE A 277 -15.29 -9.22 -7.57
CA PHE A 277 -16.34 -10.19 -7.87
C PHE A 277 -16.64 -11.17 -6.76
N LYS A 278 -15.65 -11.57 -5.98
CA LYS A 278 -15.85 -12.56 -4.92
C LYS A 278 -16.99 -12.19 -3.98
N ASN A 279 -17.23 -10.89 -3.82
CA ASN A 279 -18.23 -10.32 -2.92
C ASN A 279 -19.34 -9.55 -3.64
N SER A 280 -19.29 -9.40 -4.98
CA SER A 280 -20.34 -8.75 -5.75
C SER A 280 -21.16 -9.78 -6.51
N ARG A 281 -22.46 -9.51 -6.64
CA ARG A 281 -23.38 -10.33 -7.47
C ARG A 281 -23.41 -9.85 -8.92
N LEU A 282 -22.49 -8.97 -9.32
CA LEU A 282 -22.43 -8.47 -10.69
C LEU A 282 -21.66 -9.45 -11.60
N ASP A 283 -22.10 -9.52 -12.86
CA ASP A 283 -21.33 -10.20 -13.90
C ASP A 283 -20.06 -9.41 -14.27
N VAL A 284 -19.13 -10.11 -14.94
CA VAL A 284 -17.81 -9.55 -15.31
C VAL A 284 -17.95 -8.33 -16.22
N ALA A 285 -18.90 -8.32 -17.14
CA ALA A 285 -19.04 -7.25 -18.12
C ALA A 285 -19.50 -5.96 -17.42
N THR A 286 -20.53 -6.03 -16.58
CA THR A 286 -21.06 -4.91 -15.81
C THR A 286 -20.03 -4.33 -14.85
N SER A 287 -19.28 -5.18 -14.13
CA SER A 287 -18.22 -4.72 -13.24
C SER A 287 -17.06 -4.06 -13.99
N THR A 288 -16.68 -4.60 -15.16
CA THR A 288 -15.65 -3.98 -16.00
C THR A 288 -16.12 -2.62 -16.52
N ALA A 289 -17.36 -2.51 -17.00
CA ALA A 289 -17.94 -1.25 -17.45
C ALA A 289 -17.99 -0.19 -16.33
N PHE A 290 -18.37 -0.60 -15.11
CA PHE A 290 -18.35 0.27 -13.94
C PHE A 290 -16.94 0.79 -13.63
N GLN A 291 -15.95 -0.10 -13.61
CA GLN A 291 -14.56 0.27 -13.39
C GLN A 291 -14.08 1.26 -14.45
N GLU A 292 -14.36 1.02 -15.72
CA GLU A 292 -13.96 1.91 -16.83
C GLU A 292 -14.57 3.30 -16.71
N ARG A 293 -15.85 3.39 -16.34
CA ARG A 293 -16.51 4.68 -16.10
C ARG A 293 -15.89 5.41 -14.90
N LEU A 294 -15.56 4.67 -13.84
CA LEU A 294 -14.88 5.24 -12.67
C LEU A 294 -13.50 5.78 -13.04
N TRP A 295 -12.72 5.04 -13.83
CA TRP A 295 -11.38 5.46 -14.28
C TRP A 295 -11.43 6.70 -15.18
N GLN A 296 -12.47 6.85 -16.02
CA GLN A 296 -12.67 8.06 -16.82
C GLN A 296 -12.96 9.31 -16.00
N GLY A 297 -13.48 9.15 -14.79
CA GLY A 297 -13.80 10.24 -13.85
C GLY A 297 -12.68 10.56 -12.84
N MET A 298 -11.50 9.92 -12.94
CA MET A 298 -10.39 10.21 -12.02
C MET A 298 -9.99 11.69 -12.02
N ALA A 299 -9.56 12.19 -10.88
CA ALA A 299 -9.23 13.59 -10.61
C ALA A 299 -10.42 14.58 -10.75
N SER A 300 -11.63 14.07 -10.91
CA SER A 300 -12.85 14.89 -10.89
C SER A 300 -13.83 14.38 -9.83
N PRO A 301 -14.71 15.24 -9.30
CA PRO A 301 -15.76 14.81 -8.38
C PRO A 301 -16.65 13.72 -8.98
N VAL A 302 -16.76 12.57 -8.33
CA VAL A 302 -17.40 11.37 -8.88
C VAL A 302 -18.85 11.26 -8.48
N ASN A 303 -19.76 11.22 -9.46
CA ASN A 303 -21.18 10.97 -9.25
C ASN A 303 -21.50 9.48 -9.43
N LEU A 304 -21.50 8.72 -8.34
CA LEU A 304 -21.79 7.28 -8.35
C LEU A 304 -23.19 6.93 -8.82
N THR A 305 -24.17 7.82 -8.66
CA THR A 305 -25.53 7.63 -9.18
C THR A 305 -25.52 7.65 -10.72
N SER A 306 -24.83 8.63 -11.30
CA SER A 306 -24.68 8.72 -12.78
C SER A 306 -23.91 7.53 -13.33
N ILE A 307 -22.75 7.19 -12.73
CA ILE A 307 -21.95 6.04 -13.17
C ILE A 307 -22.76 4.74 -13.06
N GLY A 308 -23.49 4.55 -11.97
CA GLY A 308 -24.35 3.39 -11.81
C GLY A 308 -25.43 3.30 -12.89
N SER A 309 -26.12 4.40 -13.16
CA SER A 309 -27.11 4.49 -14.24
C SER A 309 -26.55 4.14 -15.61
N ASP A 310 -25.34 4.64 -15.93
CA ASP A 310 -24.69 4.39 -17.22
C ASP A 310 -24.39 2.89 -17.47
N VAL A 311 -24.22 2.12 -16.41
CA VAL A 311 -23.89 0.67 -16.47
C VAL A 311 -25.01 -0.23 -15.96
N GLY A 312 -26.18 0.32 -15.66
CA GLY A 312 -27.37 -0.46 -15.28
C GLY A 312 -27.35 -0.99 -13.84
N ILE A 313 -26.64 -0.34 -12.91
CA ILE A 313 -26.63 -0.71 -11.49
C ILE A 313 -27.16 0.42 -10.60
N VAL A 314 -27.71 0.05 -9.45
CA VAL A 314 -28.18 1.03 -8.47
C VAL A 314 -27.02 1.62 -7.68
N LYS A 315 -27.22 2.82 -7.12
CA LYS A 315 -26.20 3.59 -6.37
C LYS A 315 -25.54 2.76 -5.27
N GLU A 316 -26.31 1.99 -4.52
CA GLU A 316 -25.82 1.17 -3.40
C GLU A 316 -24.83 0.10 -3.87
N THR A 317 -25.06 -0.45 -5.06
CA THR A 317 -24.13 -1.42 -5.69
C THR A 317 -22.87 -0.71 -6.16
N ALA A 318 -22.97 0.50 -6.74
CA ALA A 318 -21.84 1.32 -7.13
C ALA A 318 -20.96 1.69 -5.92
N VAL A 319 -21.58 2.13 -4.81
CA VAL A 319 -20.87 2.43 -3.55
C VAL A 319 -20.14 1.21 -3.03
N ARG A 320 -20.78 0.05 -3.01
CA ARG A 320 -20.15 -1.22 -2.56
C ARG A 320 -18.97 -1.61 -3.43
N HIS A 321 -19.08 -1.45 -4.74
CA HIS A 321 -17.98 -1.73 -5.68
C HIS A 321 -16.79 -0.80 -5.46
N LEU A 322 -17.05 0.49 -5.29
CA LEU A 322 -16.01 1.44 -4.96
C LEU A 322 -15.31 1.06 -3.65
N GLN A 323 -16.08 0.64 -2.63
CA GLN A 323 -15.52 0.20 -1.36
C GLN A 323 -14.59 -1.02 -1.53
N TYR A 324 -14.93 -2.00 -2.37
CA TYR A 324 -14.02 -3.12 -2.66
C TYR A 324 -12.70 -2.69 -3.31
N LEU A 325 -12.74 -1.70 -4.20
CA LEU A 325 -11.53 -1.17 -4.83
C LEU A 325 -10.64 -0.41 -3.82
N ARG A 326 -11.27 0.30 -2.89
CA ARG A 326 -10.56 0.94 -1.76
C ARG A 326 -9.93 -0.10 -0.83
N ASP A 327 -10.71 -1.08 -0.42
CA ASP A 327 -10.28 -2.16 0.48
C ASP A 327 -9.16 -3.00 -0.14
N ALA A 328 -9.11 -3.11 -1.46
CA ALA A 328 -8.01 -3.74 -2.19
C ALA A 328 -6.77 -2.83 -2.32
N PHE A 329 -6.78 -1.62 -1.75
CA PHE A 329 -5.74 -0.60 -1.95
C PHE A 329 -5.45 -0.30 -3.42
N LEU A 330 -6.49 -0.13 -4.22
CA LEU A 330 -6.36 0.23 -5.64
C LEU A 330 -6.70 1.69 -5.88
N LEU A 331 -7.62 2.20 -5.07
CA LEU A 331 -8.12 3.58 -5.14
C LEU A 331 -8.05 4.23 -3.75
N TRP A 332 -8.05 5.56 -3.76
CA TRP A 332 -8.25 6.37 -2.58
C TRP A 332 -9.13 7.57 -2.91
N ASP A 333 -9.80 8.09 -1.89
CA ASP A 333 -10.66 9.25 -2.03
C ASP A 333 -9.98 10.50 -1.52
N CYS A 334 -10.26 11.58 -2.22
CA CYS A 334 -9.97 12.93 -1.78
C CYS A 334 -11.31 13.63 -1.59
N PRO A 335 -11.83 13.70 -0.36
CA PRO A 335 -13.11 14.34 -0.09
C PRO A 335 -13.00 15.85 -0.24
N LYS A 336 -14.14 16.50 -0.50
CA LYS A 336 -14.23 17.95 -0.45
C LYS A 336 -14.13 18.43 0.99
N ARG A 337 -13.27 19.41 1.25
CA ARG A 337 -13.19 20.03 2.57
C ARG A 337 -14.49 20.76 2.90
N GLN A 338 -15.02 20.56 4.11
CA GLN A 338 -16.15 21.32 4.64
C GLN A 338 -15.71 22.76 4.97
N SER A 339 -16.60 23.72 4.75
CA SER A 339 -16.36 25.10 5.13
C SER A 339 -16.18 25.25 6.63
N GLY A 340 -15.13 25.96 7.06
CA GLY A 340 -14.90 26.28 8.48
C GLY A 340 -14.17 25.22 9.30
N ASN A 341 -14.01 23.98 8.81
CA ASN A 341 -13.31 22.91 9.54
C ASN A 341 -12.53 21.97 8.59
N TRP A 342 -11.79 21.02 9.17
CA TRP A 342 -11.01 20.01 8.44
C TRP A 342 -11.73 18.64 8.43
N LEU A 343 -13.00 18.67 8.04
CA LEU A 343 -13.82 17.46 7.90
C LEU A 343 -14.30 17.31 6.45
N PRO A 344 -14.59 16.08 6.01
CA PRO A 344 -15.25 15.84 4.72
C PRO A 344 -16.59 16.54 4.66
N ASN A 345 -16.94 17.12 3.51
CA ASN A 345 -18.26 17.67 3.27
C ASN A 345 -19.21 16.53 2.84
N PRO A 346 -20.18 16.12 3.67
CA PRO A 346 -21.02 14.97 3.39
C PRO A 346 -22.00 15.18 2.23
N LEU A 347 -22.18 16.43 1.78
CA LEU A 347 -23.05 16.77 0.66
C LEU A 347 -22.30 16.91 -0.66
N ALA A 348 -20.99 16.85 -0.64
CA ALA A 348 -20.17 16.94 -1.83
C ALA A 348 -19.79 15.55 -2.35
N GLN A 349 -19.37 15.50 -3.60
CA GLN A 349 -18.79 14.32 -4.22
C GLN A 349 -17.28 14.31 -3.96
N ASP A 350 -16.71 13.13 -3.74
CA ASP A 350 -15.28 12.97 -3.57
C ASP A 350 -14.59 12.83 -4.94
N LYS A 351 -13.37 13.34 -5.06
CA LYS A 351 -12.46 12.94 -6.13
C LYS A 351 -11.91 11.55 -5.82
N ILE A 352 -11.70 10.74 -6.84
CA ILE A 352 -11.16 9.39 -6.71
C ILE A 352 -9.87 9.31 -7.51
N TYR A 353 -8.86 8.75 -6.90
CA TYR A 353 -7.53 8.57 -7.49
C TYR A 353 -7.09 7.11 -7.38
N ALA A 354 -6.38 6.63 -8.40
CA ALA A 354 -5.66 5.37 -8.28
C ALA A 354 -4.39 5.55 -7.43
N ILE A 355 -4.01 4.52 -6.71
CA ILE A 355 -2.80 4.56 -5.89
C ILE A 355 -1.50 4.55 -6.70
N ASP A 356 -1.58 4.14 -7.96
CA ASP A 356 -0.42 3.92 -8.83
C ASP A 356 -0.78 4.16 -10.31
N PRO A 357 0.14 4.70 -11.12
CA PRO A 357 -0.10 4.92 -12.55
C PRO A 357 -0.55 3.68 -13.31
N ILE A 358 -0.03 2.50 -13.00
CA ILE A 358 -0.44 1.25 -13.65
C ILE A 358 -1.92 0.95 -13.43
N ILE A 359 -2.41 1.19 -12.22
CA ILE A 359 -3.83 0.97 -11.90
C ILE A 359 -4.70 1.90 -12.75
N ALA A 360 -4.35 3.19 -12.86
CA ALA A 360 -5.06 4.15 -13.68
C ALA A 360 -5.03 3.81 -15.16
N ARG A 361 -3.89 3.33 -15.67
CA ARG A 361 -3.65 3.01 -17.09
C ARG A 361 -4.09 1.60 -17.49
N LEU A 362 -4.55 0.80 -16.54
CA LEU A 362 -4.87 -0.62 -16.78
C LEU A 362 -5.82 -0.87 -17.97
N PRO A 363 -6.89 -0.07 -18.19
CA PRO A 363 -7.74 -0.25 -19.37
C PRO A 363 -6.99 -0.12 -20.71
N ASN A 364 -6.12 0.87 -20.84
CA ASN A 364 -5.28 1.07 -22.03
C ASN A 364 -4.20 -0.01 -22.15
N LEU A 365 -3.51 -0.36 -21.06
CA LEU A 365 -2.50 -1.41 -21.05
C LEU A 365 -3.03 -2.78 -21.48
N ARG A 366 -4.33 -3.04 -21.25
CA ARG A 366 -5.01 -4.26 -21.71
C ARG A 366 -5.50 -4.20 -23.15
N ASN A 367 -5.88 -3.02 -23.60
CA ASN A 367 -6.37 -2.80 -24.95
C ASN A 367 -5.92 -1.41 -25.42
N ALA A 368 -4.89 -1.39 -26.28
CA ALA A 368 -4.30 -0.17 -26.80
C ALA A 368 -5.26 0.70 -27.65
N GLN A 369 -6.43 0.17 -28.05
CA GLN A 369 -7.48 0.96 -28.69
C GLN A 369 -8.23 1.87 -27.70
N ARG A 370 -8.10 1.63 -26.38
CA ARG A 370 -8.67 2.48 -25.36
C ARG A 370 -7.76 3.70 -25.14
N LYS A 371 -8.40 4.85 -24.94
CA LYS A 371 -7.68 6.08 -24.62
C LYS A 371 -6.89 5.89 -23.32
N ASP A 372 -5.62 6.27 -23.33
CA ASP A 372 -4.81 6.32 -22.11
C ASP A 372 -5.22 7.51 -21.24
N ILE A 373 -4.90 7.45 -19.97
CA ILE A 373 -5.14 8.54 -19.02
C ILE A 373 -4.22 9.72 -19.38
N ASP A 374 -4.77 10.91 -19.27
CA ASP A 374 -4.01 12.14 -19.49
C ASP A 374 -2.84 12.23 -18.48
N PRO A 375 -1.61 12.50 -18.92
CA PRO A 375 -0.47 12.68 -18.02
C PRO A 375 -0.69 13.74 -16.92
N THR A 376 -1.53 14.74 -17.18
CA THR A 376 -1.92 15.75 -16.18
C THR A 376 -2.65 15.09 -15.00
N VAL A 377 -3.63 14.25 -15.31
CA VAL A 377 -4.39 13.47 -14.29
C VAL A 377 -3.46 12.53 -13.53
N LEU A 378 -2.57 11.81 -14.24
CA LEU A 378 -1.59 10.93 -13.60
C LEU A 378 -0.64 11.70 -12.68
N SER A 379 -0.20 12.89 -13.10
CA SER A 379 0.69 13.74 -12.30
C SER A 379 0.00 14.24 -11.04
N GLU A 380 -1.21 14.84 -11.15
CA GLU A 380 -2.02 15.27 -10.01
C GLU A 380 -2.21 14.11 -9.02
N MET A 381 -2.62 12.95 -9.52
CA MET A 381 -2.83 11.75 -8.73
C MET A 381 -1.56 11.35 -7.95
N GLN A 382 -0.38 11.41 -8.57
CA GLN A 382 0.87 11.01 -7.91
C GLN A 382 1.41 12.06 -6.94
N VAL A 383 1.13 13.34 -7.16
CA VAL A 383 1.37 14.40 -6.17
C VAL A 383 0.53 14.13 -4.92
N GLY A 384 -0.77 13.87 -5.06
CA GLY A 384 -1.64 13.49 -3.94
C GLY A 384 -1.14 12.23 -3.21
N MET A 385 -0.69 11.21 -3.96
CA MET A 385 -0.13 10.00 -3.37
C MET A 385 1.19 10.23 -2.64
N ALA A 386 2.03 11.14 -3.10
CA ALA A 386 3.27 11.50 -2.42
C ALA A 386 2.99 12.18 -1.07
N LEU A 387 2.02 13.11 -1.04
CA LEU A 387 1.53 13.73 0.20
C LEU A 387 0.97 12.68 1.16
N ARG A 388 0.12 11.80 0.67
CA ARG A 388 -0.49 10.73 1.46
C ARG A 388 0.53 9.80 2.08
N ARG A 389 1.54 9.36 1.33
CA ARG A 389 2.63 8.51 1.85
C ARG A 389 3.36 9.20 3.00
N ARG A 390 3.63 10.50 2.84
CA ARG A 390 4.34 11.28 3.86
C ARG A 390 3.50 11.44 5.11
N LEU A 391 2.22 11.80 4.97
CA LEU A 391 1.32 11.98 6.10
C LEU A 391 1.05 10.68 6.86
N ILE A 392 0.93 9.54 6.19
CA ILE A 392 0.82 8.22 6.83
C ILE A 392 2.08 7.92 7.65
N SER A 393 3.26 8.23 7.13
CA SER A 393 4.52 8.04 7.85
C SER A 393 4.65 8.92 9.10
N ASP A 394 4.13 10.14 9.04
CA ASP A 394 4.25 11.09 10.14
C ASP A 394 3.11 10.96 11.17
N LEU A 395 2.00 10.33 10.80
CA LEU A 395 0.78 10.19 11.61
C LEU A 395 0.28 8.73 11.58
N PRO A 396 1.06 7.79 12.11
CA PRO A 396 0.79 6.36 11.96
C PRO A 396 -0.53 5.89 12.58
N ASP A 397 -1.02 6.57 13.62
CA ASP A 397 -2.23 6.19 14.35
C ASP A 397 -3.51 6.83 13.78
N ALA A 398 -3.37 7.66 12.77
CA ALA A 398 -4.50 8.37 12.23
C ALA A 398 -5.20 7.57 11.10
N SER A 399 -6.50 7.80 10.94
CA SER A 399 -7.29 7.13 9.91
C SER A 399 -6.76 7.44 8.52
N TRP A 400 -6.72 6.42 7.65
CA TRP A 400 -6.26 6.50 6.27
C TRP A 400 -6.93 7.62 5.45
N ASP A 401 -8.17 7.98 5.77
CA ASP A 401 -9.02 8.84 4.95
C ASP A 401 -9.13 10.30 5.42
N ASP A 402 -8.50 10.68 6.56
CA ASP A 402 -8.80 11.93 7.24
C ASP A 402 -7.82 13.08 6.98
N PHE A 403 -6.92 12.95 6.00
CA PHE A 403 -5.79 13.89 5.93
C PHE A 403 -5.79 14.88 4.79
N ILE A 404 -6.27 14.49 3.62
CA ILE A 404 -6.15 15.26 2.39
C ILE A 404 -7.53 15.50 1.81
N PHE A 405 -7.78 16.75 1.47
CA PHE A 405 -9.03 17.20 0.90
C PHE A 405 -8.76 17.99 -0.37
N TYR A 406 -9.72 18.04 -1.28
CA TYR A 406 -9.75 19.11 -2.27
C TYR A 406 -10.61 20.27 -1.77
N PHE A 407 -10.39 21.46 -2.31
CA PHE A 407 -11.12 22.66 -1.93
C PHE A 407 -11.67 23.36 -3.14
N THR A 408 -12.85 23.96 -3.02
CA THR A 408 -13.42 24.83 -4.05
C THR A 408 -13.73 26.19 -3.42
N SER A 409 -13.18 27.24 -4.00
CA SER A 409 -13.41 28.61 -3.56
C SER A 409 -14.82 29.08 -3.83
N THR A 410 -15.21 30.22 -3.27
CA THR A 410 -16.49 30.88 -3.54
C THR A 410 -16.65 31.29 -5.01
N THR A 411 -15.54 31.51 -5.70
CA THR A 411 -15.50 31.79 -7.14
C THR A 411 -15.42 30.54 -8.01
N ARG A 412 -15.66 29.35 -7.41
CA ARG A 412 -15.64 28.03 -8.04
C ARG A 412 -14.27 27.62 -8.60
N LYS A 413 -13.19 28.26 -8.15
CA LYS A 413 -11.84 27.78 -8.42
C LYS A 413 -11.52 26.61 -7.50
N GLU A 414 -10.95 25.55 -8.05
CA GLU A 414 -10.63 24.33 -7.34
C GLU A 414 -9.14 24.27 -7.02
N ILE A 415 -8.80 23.79 -5.83
CA ILE A 415 -7.45 23.47 -5.35
C ILE A 415 -7.38 21.97 -5.18
N ASP A 416 -6.38 21.33 -5.75
CA ASP A 416 -6.27 19.89 -5.78
C ASP A 416 -6.09 19.27 -4.40
N PHE A 417 -5.19 19.84 -3.56
CA PHE A 417 -4.91 19.26 -2.24
C PHE A 417 -4.75 20.33 -1.17
N VAL A 418 -5.48 20.16 -0.08
CA VAL A 418 -5.35 20.93 1.16
C VAL A 418 -5.35 19.96 2.33
N SER A 419 -4.64 20.32 3.42
CA SER A 419 -4.61 19.51 4.63
C SER A 419 -4.27 20.39 5.84
N HIS A 420 -4.83 20.05 6.99
CA HIS A 420 -4.43 20.65 8.26
C HIS A 420 -2.93 20.46 8.53
N HIS A 421 -2.40 19.32 8.16
CA HIS A 421 -0.99 18.95 8.38
C HIS A 421 0.00 19.62 7.42
N LEU A 422 -0.48 20.34 6.41
CA LEU A 422 0.35 21.15 5.51
C LEU A 422 0.62 22.58 6.04
N ASN A 423 0.29 22.85 7.30
CA ASN A 423 0.43 24.16 7.92
C ASN A 423 -0.20 25.29 7.08
N GLY A 424 -1.40 25.04 6.59
CA GLY A 424 -2.16 25.98 5.76
C GLY A 424 -1.60 26.15 4.34
N ALA A 425 -0.82 25.21 3.81
CA ALA A 425 -0.46 25.22 2.40
C ALA A 425 -1.56 24.58 1.55
N ALA A 426 -1.87 25.23 0.42
CA ALA A 426 -2.66 24.68 -0.66
C ALA A 426 -1.73 24.17 -1.77
N ILE A 427 -1.96 22.98 -2.31
CA ILE A 427 -1.12 22.39 -3.34
C ILE A 427 -1.93 22.19 -4.60
N GLU A 428 -1.40 22.74 -5.70
CA GLU A 428 -1.95 22.66 -7.04
C GLU A 428 -0.95 21.96 -7.95
N GLY A 429 -1.38 20.88 -8.61
CA GLY A 429 -0.56 20.11 -9.53
C GLY A 429 -0.81 20.51 -10.97
N LYS A 430 0.21 21.04 -11.67
CA LYS A 430 0.08 21.43 -13.08
C LYS A 430 1.17 20.79 -13.95
N TYR A 431 0.78 19.85 -14.77
CA TYR A 431 1.68 19.18 -15.71
C TYR A 431 1.79 19.99 -17.01
N ILE A 432 2.29 21.25 -16.93
CA ILE A 432 2.41 22.20 -18.02
C ILE A 432 3.90 22.44 -18.32
N GLN A 433 4.27 22.48 -19.60
CA GLN A 433 5.66 22.65 -20.03
C GLN A 433 6.15 24.09 -19.98
N ASP A 434 5.34 25.06 -20.39
CA ASP A 434 5.79 26.44 -20.59
C ASP A 434 5.02 27.40 -19.69
N GLY A 435 5.60 28.27 -18.98
CA GLY A 435 5.05 29.40 -18.18
C GLY A 435 3.52 29.58 -18.02
N GLY A 436 2.71 28.71 -18.58
CA GLY A 436 1.25 28.70 -18.51
C GLY A 436 0.71 28.53 -17.06
N TRP A 437 1.55 28.03 -16.14
CA TRP A 437 1.23 27.98 -14.71
C TRP A 437 0.93 29.34 -14.10
N LYS A 438 1.44 30.47 -14.69
CA LYS A 438 1.20 31.82 -14.19
C LYS A 438 -0.29 32.19 -14.21
N GLY A 439 -1.04 31.70 -15.21
CA GLY A 439 -2.49 31.88 -15.27
C GLY A 439 -3.23 31.12 -14.15
N GLU A 440 -2.68 30.01 -13.73
CA GLU A 440 -3.23 29.15 -12.67
C GLU A 440 -2.86 29.64 -11.25
N ALA A 441 -1.82 30.47 -11.11
CA ALA A 441 -1.46 31.09 -9.82
C ALA A 441 -2.66 31.82 -9.18
N ALA A 442 -3.51 32.43 -9.99
CA ALA A 442 -4.75 33.05 -9.53
C ALA A 442 -5.74 32.07 -8.87
N THR A 443 -5.61 30.77 -9.09
CA THR A 443 -6.40 29.73 -8.38
C THR A 443 -5.89 29.57 -6.96
N VAL A 444 -4.58 29.50 -6.81
CA VAL A 444 -3.92 29.41 -5.52
C VAL A 444 -4.14 30.69 -4.72
N ASP A 445 -4.00 31.87 -5.36
CA ASP A 445 -4.23 33.20 -4.74
C ASP A 445 -5.68 33.39 -4.28
N ALA A 446 -6.64 32.70 -4.90
CA ALA A 446 -8.05 32.72 -4.49
C ALA A 446 -8.35 31.83 -3.28
N SER A 447 -7.37 31.04 -2.81
CA SER A 447 -7.52 30.20 -1.62
C SER A 447 -7.29 31.00 -0.34
N PRO A 448 -7.84 30.58 0.80
CA PRO A 448 -7.52 31.20 2.09
C PRO A 448 -6.13 30.82 2.63
N TRP A 449 -5.37 30.04 1.87
CA TRP A 449 -4.03 29.56 2.26
C TRP A 449 -3.00 29.97 1.23
N ASP A 450 -1.78 30.07 1.71
CA ASP A 450 -0.63 30.25 0.83
C ASP A 450 -0.39 28.97 0.01
N GLY A 451 -0.18 29.12 -1.29
CA GLY A 451 -0.12 27.99 -2.19
C GLY A 451 1.28 27.56 -2.58
N LEU A 452 1.36 26.28 -2.97
CA LEU A 452 2.48 25.69 -3.69
C LEU A 452 1.95 25.15 -5.02
N MET A 453 2.65 25.52 -6.08
CA MET A 453 2.35 24.96 -7.40
C MET A 453 3.44 23.94 -7.76
N VAL A 454 3.02 22.71 -8.00
CA VAL A 454 3.91 21.64 -8.46
C VAL A 454 3.81 21.58 -9.98
N THR A 455 4.90 21.92 -10.67
CA THR A 455 4.95 21.97 -12.14
C THR A 455 5.92 20.93 -12.70
N ARG A 456 5.83 20.68 -14.00
CA ARG A 456 6.69 19.69 -14.69
C ARG A 456 8.17 20.14 -14.76
N ASN A 457 8.42 21.41 -15.10
CA ASN A 457 9.74 21.90 -15.47
C ASN A 457 10.27 23.03 -14.60
N ILE A 458 9.57 23.40 -13.55
CA ILE A 458 9.94 24.51 -12.67
C ILE A 458 9.83 24.04 -11.24
N LEU A 459 10.95 24.08 -10.54
CA LEU A 459 11.03 23.82 -9.11
C LEU A 459 10.70 25.09 -8.31
#